data_42ceba2fa78bec0760d16471250f3be2
#
_entry.id   42ceba2fa78bec0760d16471250f3be2
#
_cell.length_a   1.000
_cell.length_b   1.000
_cell.length_c   1.000
_cell.angle_alpha   90.00
_cell.angle_beta   90.00
_cell.angle_gamma   90.00
#
_symmetry.space_group_name_H-M   'P 1'
#
loop_
_entity.id
_entity.type
_entity.pdbx_description
1 polymer ?
#
loop_
_entity_poly.entity_id
_entity_poly.type
_entity_poly.pdbx_seq_one_letter_code
_entity_poly.pdbx_strand_id
1 'polypeptide(L)'
;MPDPLLPTAVTAWQALLRYVIASGVLNLIWEIAQMPLYTLWLTGSIPEISYAILHCTVGDILIASLSLTGARVILRARHWPEERAFSVAVITIALALAYTAFSEWWNVEVRQGWAYRDIMPRLPFLGTGLSPLLQWLVVPLLAFWIVSPARLVRSTSR
;
A
#
# COMPACT_ATOMS: atom_id res chain seq x y z
N MET A 1 3.01 -2.68 40.90
CA MET A 1 3.42 -3.75 39.94
C MET A 1 2.42 -3.72 38.82
N PRO A 2 2.83 -3.68 37.54
CA PRO A 2 1.88 -3.79 36.44
C PRO A 2 1.22 -5.16 36.49
N ASP A 3 -0.09 -5.19 36.23
CA ASP A 3 -0.89 -6.41 36.20
C ASP A 3 -0.37 -7.32 35.05
N PRO A 4 0.13 -8.54 35.36
CA PRO A 4 0.67 -9.45 34.33
C PRO A 4 -0.40 -9.97 33.35
N LEU A 5 -1.67 -9.68 33.57
CA LEU A 5 -2.81 -10.10 32.73
C LEU A 5 -3.25 -9.03 31.72
N LEU A 6 -2.64 -7.82 31.75
CA LEU A 6 -2.95 -6.82 30.73
C LEU A 6 -2.21 -7.17 29.45
N PRO A 7 -2.91 -7.26 28.29
CA PRO A 7 -2.26 -7.49 27.02
C PRO A 7 -1.23 -6.38 26.79
N THR A 8 0.02 -6.79 26.53
CA THR A 8 1.10 -5.86 26.22
C THR A 8 0.71 -4.98 25.04
N ALA A 9 0.68 -3.67 25.24
CA ALA A 9 0.42 -2.71 24.17
C ALA A 9 1.37 -3.00 23.00
N VAL A 10 0.82 -3.09 21.78
CA VAL A 10 1.64 -3.30 20.58
C VAL A 10 2.55 -2.10 20.43
N THR A 11 3.85 -2.32 20.44
CA THR A 11 4.79 -1.21 20.26
C THR A 11 4.59 -0.57 18.87
N ALA A 12 4.85 0.72 18.74
CA ALA A 12 4.76 1.43 17.47
C ALA A 12 5.60 0.77 16.37
N TRP A 13 6.72 0.13 16.74
CA TRP A 13 7.55 -0.64 15.83
C TRP A 13 6.86 -1.93 15.32
N GLN A 14 6.25 -2.68 16.23
CA GLN A 14 5.50 -3.90 15.84
C GLN A 14 4.32 -3.57 14.93
N ALA A 15 3.62 -2.45 15.20
CA ALA A 15 2.54 -1.98 14.35
C ALA A 15 3.06 -1.58 12.96
N LEU A 16 4.19 -0.87 12.90
CA LEU A 16 4.85 -0.51 11.63
C LEU A 16 5.25 -1.75 10.83
N LEU A 17 5.93 -2.70 11.47
CA LEU A 17 6.37 -3.93 10.81
C LEU A 17 5.17 -4.74 10.27
N ARG A 18 4.10 -4.86 11.05
CA ARG A 18 2.87 -5.53 10.60
C ARG A 18 2.23 -4.82 9.41
N TYR A 19 2.19 -3.49 9.43
CA TYR A 19 1.67 -2.71 8.32
C TYR A 19 2.48 -2.93 7.05
N VAL A 20 3.81 -2.90 7.14
CA VAL A 20 4.72 -3.10 6.00
C VAL A 20 4.58 -4.51 5.43
N ILE A 21 4.54 -5.54 6.29
CA ILE A 21 4.35 -6.93 5.86
C ILE A 21 2.97 -7.11 5.21
N ALA A 22 1.90 -6.62 5.85
CA ALA A 22 0.55 -6.72 5.30
C ALA A 22 0.44 -5.99 3.96
N SER A 23 0.99 -4.77 3.85
CA SER A 23 1.05 -4.02 2.60
C SER A 23 1.83 -4.77 1.53
N GLY A 24 2.99 -5.34 1.86
CA GLY A 24 3.80 -6.10 0.91
C GLY A 24 3.06 -7.32 0.33
N VAL A 25 2.40 -8.10 1.19
CA VAL A 25 1.62 -9.27 0.75
C VAL A 25 0.42 -8.85 -0.09
N LEU A 26 -0.33 -7.84 0.35
CA LEU A 26 -1.51 -7.36 -0.35
C LEU A 26 -1.17 -6.71 -1.70
N ASN A 27 -0.07 -5.95 -1.77
CA ASN A 27 0.42 -5.37 -3.02
C ASN A 27 0.89 -6.46 -3.97
N LEU A 28 1.62 -7.48 -3.52
CA LEU A 28 2.03 -8.59 -4.37
C LEU A 28 0.81 -9.30 -4.99
N ILE A 29 -0.24 -9.54 -4.20
CA ILE A 29 -1.48 -10.14 -4.72
C ILE A 29 -2.12 -9.20 -5.76
N TRP A 30 -2.14 -7.90 -5.49
CA TRP A 30 -2.69 -6.92 -6.41
C TRP A 30 -1.90 -6.84 -7.71
N GLU A 31 -0.55 -6.79 -7.64
CA GLU A 31 0.33 -6.77 -8.81
C GLU A 31 0.12 -7.98 -9.72
N ILE A 32 -0.02 -9.18 -9.14
CA ILE A 32 -0.35 -10.38 -9.90
C ILE A 32 -1.73 -10.26 -10.56
N ALA A 33 -2.72 -9.78 -9.82
CA ALA A 33 -4.10 -9.67 -10.30
C ALA A 33 -4.28 -8.60 -11.39
N GLN A 34 -3.55 -7.48 -11.32
CA GLN A 34 -3.64 -6.40 -12.30
C GLN A 34 -2.74 -6.59 -13.53
N MET A 35 -1.76 -7.49 -13.48
CA MET A 35 -0.81 -7.70 -14.57
C MET A 35 -1.47 -7.92 -15.94
N PRO A 36 -2.61 -8.64 -16.07
CA PRO A 36 -3.34 -8.77 -17.33
C PRO A 36 -3.85 -7.46 -17.94
N LEU A 37 -3.84 -6.37 -17.21
CA LEU A 37 -4.28 -5.05 -17.68
C LEU A 37 -3.16 -4.27 -18.41
N TYR A 38 -1.93 -4.76 -18.35
CA TYR A 38 -0.75 -4.16 -19.00
C TYR A 38 -0.37 -4.92 -20.28
N THR A 39 0.22 -4.21 -21.25
CA THR A 39 0.65 -4.80 -22.53
C THR A 39 1.71 -5.87 -22.34
N LEU A 40 2.57 -5.73 -21.32
CA LEU A 40 3.61 -6.68 -20.97
C LEU A 40 3.06 -8.11 -20.75
N TRP A 41 1.80 -8.24 -20.30
CA TRP A 41 1.15 -9.55 -20.16
C TRP A 41 1.07 -10.34 -21.47
N LEU A 42 0.92 -9.64 -22.62
CA LEU A 42 0.79 -10.26 -23.94
C LEU A 42 2.12 -10.41 -24.67
N THR A 43 3.09 -9.54 -24.38
CA THR A 43 4.32 -9.42 -25.14
C THR A 43 5.56 -9.91 -24.38
N GLY A 44 5.48 -9.98 -23.05
CA GLY A 44 6.60 -10.34 -22.19
C GLY A 44 6.74 -11.84 -22.00
N SER A 45 7.97 -12.26 -21.76
CA SER A 45 8.28 -13.61 -21.26
C SER A 45 7.94 -13.75 -19.77
N ILE A 46 7.85 -15.01 -19.29
CA ILE A 46 7.60 -15.28 -17.86
C ILE A 46 8.62 -14.57 -16.94
N PRO A 47 9.95 -14.59 -17.23
CA PRO A 47 10.92 -13.85 -16.41
C PRO A 47 10.67 -12.35 -16.38
N GLU A 48 10.32 -11.72 -17.51
CA GLU A 48 10.03 -10.27 -17.58
C GLU A 48 8.78 -9.90 -16.78
N ILE A 49 7.71 -10.68 -16.92
CA ILE A 49 6.47 -10.50 -16.15
C ILE A 49 6.75 -10.67 -14.66
N SER A 50 7.49 -11.71 -14.26
CA SER A 50 7.84 -11.95 -12.85
C SER A 50 8.70 -10.83 -12.29
N TYR A 51 9.67 -10.34 -13.06
CA TYR A 51 10.49 -9.21 -12.67
C TYR A 51 9.65 -7.94 -12.47
N ALA A 52 8.73 -7.64 -13.39
CA ALA A 52 7.86 -6.48 -13.28
C ALA A 52 7.00 -6.54 -12.01
N ILE A 53 6.34 -7.68 -11.74
CA ILE A 53 5.55 -7.89 -10.53
C ILE A 53 6.37 -7.65 -9.26
N LEU A 54 7.55 -8.27 -9.17
CA LEU A 54 8.41 -8.14 -7.99
C LEU A 54 8.96 -6.72 -7.84
N HIS A 55 9.37 -6.09 -8.94
CA HIS A 55 9.87 -4.72 -8.95
C HIS A 55 8.80 -3.72 -8.48
N CYS A 56 7.58 -3.83 -9.00
CA CYS A 56 6.46 -2.98 -8.58
C CYS A 56 6.12 -3.23 -7.12
N THR A 57 6.04 -4.50 -6.68
CA THR A 57 5.78 -4.84 -5.27
C THR A 57 6.81 -4.22 -4.31
N VAL A 58 8.10 -4.24 -4.66
CA VAL A 58 9.15 -3.59 -3.85
C VAL A 58 8.94 -2.07 -3.84
N GLY A 59 8.62 -1.47 -4.98
CA GLY A 59 8.25 -0.05 -5.07
C GLY A 59 7.07 0.30 -4.18
N ASP A 60 6.02 -0.53 -4.18
CA ASP A 60 4.84 -0.35 -3.35
C ASP A 60 5.13 -0.45 -1.85
N ILE A 61 5.99 -1.37 -1.44
CA ILE A 61 6.45 -1.45 -0.04
C ILE A 61 7.15 -0.15 0.37
N LEU A 62 7.96 0.43 -0.50
CA LEU A 62 8.62 1.71 -0.24
C LEU A 62 7.59 2.85 -0.16
N ILE A 63 6.64 2.92 -1.09
CA ILE A 63 5.57 3.93 -1.08
C ILE A 63 4.75 3.81 0.20
N ALA A 64 4.31 2.61 0.57
CA ALA A 64 3.55 2.35 1.80
C ALA A 64 4.31 2.80 3.05
N SER A 65 5.60 2.44 3.13
CA SER A 65 6.47 2.76 4.27
C SER A 65 6.73 4.26 4.40
N LEU A 66 7.05 4.92 3.29
CA LEU A 66 7.34 6.35 3.25
C LEU A 66 6.08 7.18 3.50
N SER A 67 4.94 6.80 2.91
CA SER A 67 3.66 7.48 3.12
C SER A 67 3.18 7.38 4.56
N LEU A 68 3.28 6.19 5.20
CA LEU A 68 2.94 6.04 6.61
C LEU A 68 3.89 6.85 7.50
N THR A 69 5.19 6.79 7.24
CA THR A 69 6.18 7.55 8.02
C THR A 69 5.95 9.05 7.86
N GLY A 70 5.74 9.52 6.63
CA GLY A 70 5.41 10.91 6.33
C GLY A 70 4.15 11.39 7.05
N ALA A 71 3.07 10.61 7.01
CA ALA A 71 1.83 10.91 7.70
C ALA A 71 2.03 11.03 9.23
N ARG A 72 2.80 10.12 9.83
CA ARG A 72 3.12 10.15 11.26
C ARG A 72 3.95 11.39 11.64
N VAL A 73 4.90 11.79 10.79
CA VAL A 73 5.71 13.00 11.01
C VAL A 73 4.84 14.24 10.89
N ILE A 74 4.07 14.38 9.81
CA ILE A 74 3.17 15.53 9.57
C ILE A 74 2.21 15.73 10.75
N LEU A 75 1.61 14.64 11.23
CA LEU A 75 0.63 14.66 12.31
C LEU A 75 1.26 14.62 13.71
N ARG A 76 2.57 14.47 13.82
CA ARG A 76 3.28 14.26 15.09
C ARG A 76 2.70 13.10 15.90
N ALA A 77 2.29 12.03 15.22
CA ALA A 77 1.64 10.85 15.80
C ALA A 77 2.68 9.86 16.38
N ARG A 78 3.28 10.22 17.51
CA ARG A 78 4.37 9.43 18.14
C ARG A 78 3.88 8.09 18.68
N HIS A 79 2.65 8.04 19.18
CA HIS A 79 2.02 6.85 19.78
C HIS A 79 1.02 6.19 18.81
N TRP A 80 1.26 6.31 17.50
CA TRP A 80 0.48 5.53 16.54
C TRP A 80 0.77 4.02 16.75
N PRO A 81 -0.25 3.13 16.70
CA PRO A 81 -1.61 3.32 16.20
C PRO A 81 -2.66 3.71 17.26
N GLU A 82 -2.29 3.86 18.54
CA GLU A 82 -3.24 4.19 19.62
C GLU A 82 -3.80 5.60 19.46
N GLU A 83 -2.97 6.52 18.94
CA GLU A 83 -3.36 7.91 18.73
C GLU A 83 -3.46 8.25 17.24
N ARG A 84 -4.46 9.05 16.88
CA ARG A 84 -4.65 9.61 15.53
C ARG A 84 -4.69 8.57 14.40
N ALA A 85 -5.08 7.31 14.70
CA ALA A 85 -5.06 6.22 13.72
C ALA A 85 -5.82 6.57 12.43
N PHE A 86 -7.01 7.15 12.54
CA PHE A 86 -7.81 7.58 11.39
C PHE A 86 -7.12 8.67 10.56
N SER A 87 -6.62 9.74 11.22
CA SER A 87 -5.95 10.84 10.52
C SER A 87 -4.66 10.36 9.83
N VAL A 88 -3.89 9.47 10.49
CA VAL A 88 -2.70 8.87 9.90
C VAL A 88 -3.07 8.04 8.67
N ALA A 89 -4.13 7.23 8.75
CA ALA A 89 -4.59 6.45 7.60
C ALA A 89 -4.99 7.34 6.42
N VAL A 90 -5.77 8.41 6.66
CA VAL A 90 -6.20 9.34 5.61
C VAL A 90 -4.99 10.01 4.93
N ILE A 91 -4.05 10.55 5.70
CA ILE A 91 -2.86 11.21 5.13
C ILE A 91 -1.96 10.19 4.42
N THR A 92 -1.79 8.99 4.96
CA THR A 92 -1.02 7.92 4.29
C THR A 92 -1.61 7.60 2.92
N ILE A 93 -2.92 7.38 2.84
CA ILE A 93 -3.61 7.10 1.58
C ILE A 93 -3.48 8.27 0.60
N ALA A 94 -3.67 9.50 1.08
CA ALA A 94 -3.56 10.70 0.24
C ALA A 94 -2.14 10.85 -0.35
N LEU A 95 -1.10 10.66 0.44
CA LEU A 95 0.30 10.71 -0.02
C LEU A 95 0.60 9.61 -1.04
N ALA A 96 0.16 8.39 -0.77
CA ALA A 96 0.36 7.26 -1.67
C ALA A 96 -0.37 7.46 -3.00
N LEU A 97 -1.64 7.89 -2.97
CA LEU A 97 -2.42 8.21 -4.18
C LEU A 97 -1.77 9.33 -5.01
N ALA A 98 -1.32 10.40 -4.35
CA ALA A 98 -0.67 11.51 -5.05
C ALA A 98 0.63 11.06 -5.75
N TYR A 99 1.45 10.27 -5.05
CA TYR A 99 2.66 9.70 -5.64
C TYR A 99 2.34 8.75 -6.79
N THR A 100 1.38 7.84 -6.62
CA THR A 100 1.02 6.86 -7.66
C THR A 100 0.44 7.55 -8.89
N ALA A 101 -0.45 8.52 -8.72
CA ALA A 101 -0.97 9.30 -9.86
C ALA A 101 0.16 9.98 -10.65
N PHE A 102 1.14 10.57 -9.96
CA PHE A 102 2.32 11.15 -10.59
C PHE A 102 3.19 10.08 -11.25
N SER A 103 3.50 8.99 -10.56
CA SER A 103 4.35 7.91 -11.05
C SER A 103 3.77 7.23 -12.29
N GLU A 104 2.48 6.94 -12.28
CA GLU A 104 1.77 6.35 -13.43
C GLU A 104 1.81 7.30 -14.65
N TRP A 105 1.43 8.56 -14.44
CA TRP A 105 1.54 9.56 -15.50
C TRP A 105 2.95 9.65 -16.08
N TRP A 106 3.95 9.74 -15.20
CA TRP A 106 5.35 9.85 -15.61
C TRP A 106 5.83 8.64 -16.42
N ASN A 107 5.50 7.44 -15.96
CA ASN A 107 5.97 6.22 -16.60
C ASN A 107 5.19 5.86 -17.87
N VAL A 108 3.89 6.18 -17.95
CA VAL A 108 3.08 5.89 -19.13
C VAL A 108 3.24 6.96 -20.20
N GLU A 109 3.12 8.25 -19.83
CA GLU A 109 3.08 9.34 -20.81
C GLU A 109 4.45 9.90 -21.14
N VAL A 110 5.38 9.98 -20.15
CA VAL A 110 6.67 10.65 -20.34
C VAL A 110 7.76 9.65 -20.67
N ARG A 111 7.96 8.63 -19.82
CA ARG A 111 9.04 7.64 -20.02
C ARG A 111 8.66 6.50 -20.96
N GLN A 112 7.36 6.25 -21.14
CA GLN A 112 6.82 5.12 -21.90
C GLN A 112 7.43 3.77 -21.43
N GLY A 113 7.64 3.65 -20.12
CA GLY A 113 8.23 2.47 -19.48
C GLY A 113 7.29 1.28 -19.47
N TRP A 114 5.98 1.54 -19.46
CA TRP A 114 4.93 0.53 -19.63
C TRP A 114 3.69 1.14 -20.29
N ALA A 115 2.81 0.28 -20.78
CA ALA A 115 1.59 0.70 -21.44
C ALA A 115 0.40 -0.17 -20.97
N TYR A 116 -0.78 0.45 -20.95
CA TYR A 116 -2.02 -0.23 -20.64
C TYR A 116 -2.63 -0.90 -21.87
N ARG A 117 -3.29 -2.03 -21.65
CA ARG A 117 -4.20 -2.61 -22.63
C ARG A 117 -5.51 -1.83 -22.68
N ASP A 118 -6.25 -1.99 -23.76
CA ASP A 118 -7.56 -1.31 -23.95
C ASP A 118 -8.60 -1.67 -22.89
N ILE A 119 -8.44 -2.82 -22.25
CA ILE A 119 -9.29 -3.27 -21.13
C ILE A 119 -9.02 -2.56 -19.80
N MET A 120 -7.92 -1.78 -19.70
CA MET A 120 -7.61 -1.01 -18.50
C MET A 120 -8.53 0.22 -18.44
N PRO A 121 -9.42 0.33 -17.45
CA PRO A 121 -10.16 1.57 -17.23
C PRO A 121 -9.18 2.70 -16.88
N ARG A 122 -9.32 3.86 -17.53
CA ARG A 122 -8.45 5.03 -17.32
C ARG A 122 -9.26 6.21 -16.81
N LEU A 123 -8.63 7.06 -15.99
CA LEU A 123 -9.23 8.33 -15.61
C LEU A 123 -9.23 9.31 -16.81
N PRO A 124 -10.38 9.94 -17.14
CA PRO A 124 -10.55 10.71 -18.36
C PRO A 124 -9.53 11.83 -18.57
N PHE A 125 -9.08 12.51 -17.53
CA PHE A 125 -8.21 13.69 -17.65
C PHE A 125 -6.72 13.41 -17.39
N LEU A 126 -6.41 12.31 -16.74
CA LEU A 126 -5.04 11.99 -16.35
C LEU A 126 -4.44 10.85 -17.20
N GLY A 127 -5.24 10.13 -17.98
CA GLY A 127 -4.78 8.95 -18.69
C GLY A 127 -4.34 7.78 -17.78
N THR A 128 -4.28 8.01 -16.48
CA THR A 128 -3.82 7.06 -15.47
C THR A 128 -4.77 5.89 -15.34
N GLY A 129 -4.24 4.68 -15.28
CA GLY A 129 -5.01 3.47 -15.04
C GLY A 129 -5.76 3.50 -13.70
N LEU A 130 -7.00 3.03 -13.72
CA LEU A 130 -7.83 3.01 -12.50
C LEU A 130 -7.34 1.95 -11.49
N SER A 131 -6.79 0.81 -11.96
CA SER A 131 -6.33 -0.27 -11.10
C SER A 131 -5.24 0.17 -10.10
N PRO A 132 -4.12 0.81 -10.51
CA PRO A 132 -3.11 1.28 -9.57
C PRO A 132 -3.64 2.34 -8.57
N LEU A 133 -4.63 3.13 -8.93
CA LEU A 133 -5.24 4.07 -7.98
C LEU A 133 -6.15 3.36 -6.98
N LEU A 134 -6.94 2.37 -7.42
CA LEU A 134 -7.76 1.55 -6.52
C LEU A 134 -6.89 0.74 -5.55
N GLN A 135 -5.73 0.27 -5.98
CA GLN A 135 -4.74 -0.38 -5.13
C GLN A 135 -4.44 0.46 -3.89
N TRP A 136 -4.18 1.77 -4.07
CA TRP A 136 -3.85 2.68 -2.97
C TRP A 136 -5.04 3.16 -2.13
N LEU A 137 -6.25 2.77 -2.50
CA LEU A 137 -7.41 2.86 -1.61
C LEU A 137 -7.60 1.56 -0.83
N VAL A 138 -7.62 0.43 -1.53
CA VAL A 138 -8.00 -0.87 -0.96
C VAL A 138 -6.89 -1.44 -0.07
N VAL A 139 -5.66 -1.50 -0.57
CA VAL A 139 -4.54 -2.14 0.14
C VAL A 139 -4.24 -1.45 1.48
N PRO A 140 -4.07 -0.12 1.56
CA PRO A 140 -3.83 0.54 2.84
C PRO A 140 -5.00 0.38 3.83
N LEU A 141 -6.26 0.45 3.36
CA LEU A 141 -7.42 0.23 4.23
C LEU A 141 -7.38 -1.16 4.87
N LEU A 142 -7.10 -2.20 4.08
CA LEU A 142 -6.96 -3.56 4.59
C LEU A 142 -5.75 -3.69 5.54
N ALA A 143 -4.61 -3.10 5.19
CA ALA A 143 -3.42 -3.12 6.03
C ALA A 143 -3.66 -2.43 7.39
N PHE A 144 -4.30 -1.24 7.41
CA PHE A 144 -4.69 -0.56 8.64
C PHE A 144 -5.68 -1.38 9.47
N TRP A 145 -6.62 -2.04 8.82
CA TRP A 145 -7.57 -2.91 9.50
C TRP A 145 -6.90 -4.13 10.16
N ILE A 146 -5.88 -4.71 9.53
CA ILE A 146 -5.06 -5.80 10.11
C ILE A 146 -4.28 -5.32 11.33
N VAL A 147 -3.76 -4.09 11.30
CA VAL A 147 -2.92 -3.50 12.37
C VAL A 147 -3.77 -2.87 13.49
N SER A 148 -5.10 -2.73 13.30
CA SER A 148 -5.98 -2.05 14.25
C SER A 148 -5.89 -2.66 15.66
N PRO A 149 -5.73 -1.83 16.72
CA PRO A 149 -5.62 -2.26 18.12
C PRO A 149 -6.79 -3.15 18.57
N ALA A 150 -8.00 -2.87 18.10
CA ALA A 150 -9.19 -3.62 18.44
C ALA A 150 -9.15 -5.11 18.05
N ARG A 151 -8.32 -5.49 17.08
CA ARG A 151 -8.10 -6.90 16.68
C ARG A 151 -6.99 -7.58 17.46
N LEU A 152 -5.97 -6.81 17.83
CA LEU A 152 -4.82 -7.33 18.58
C LEU A 152 -5.25 -7.75 20.00
N VAL A 153 -6.18 -7.03 20.62
CA VAL A 153 -6.75 -7.39 21.93
C VAL A 153 -7.58 -8.68 21.86
N ARG A 154 -8.31 -8.93 20.77
CA ARG A 154 -9.11 -10.15 20.60
C ARG A 154 -8.28 -11.42 20.35
N SER A 155 -7.09 -11.31 19.80
CA SER A 155 -6.21 -12.46 19.49
C SER A 155 -5.51 -13.02 20.73
N THR A 156 -5.33 -12.23 21.79
CA THR A 156 -4.64 -12.64 23.04
C THR A 156 -5.60 -13.19 24.11
N SER A 157 -6.90 -13.15 23.87
CA SER A 157 -7.93 -13.63 24.80
C SER A 157 -8.51 -15.02 24.45
N ARG A 158 -7.82 -15.81 23.62
CA ARG A 158 -8.17 -17.21 23.34
C ARG A 158 -7.08 -18.16 23.74
#